data_f25d1fc0dbca40b3418fc7e550cd2f42
#
_entry.id   f25d1fc0dbca40b3418fc7e550cd2f42
#
_cell.length_a   1.000
_cell.length_b   1.000
_cell.length_c   1.000
_cell.angle_alpha   90.00
_cell.angle_beta   90.00
_cell.angle_gamma   90.00
#
_symmetry.space_group_name_H-M   'P 1'
#
loop_
_entity.id
_entity.type
_entity.pdbx_description
1 polymer ?
#
loop_
_entity_poly.entity_id
_entity_poly.type
_entity_poly.pdbx_seq_one_letter_code
_entity_poly.pdbx_strand_id
1 'polypeptide(L)'
;MTLNNEKTKKIIYFLSVLILSAVAIIPYIVYMGIIFTFKPDYKGEEFIRTIFINSFPFQIFYFFCYSTIFNLYPLNKKVILMSFLSFLLIFLIWHSLNYLIPIGFLYSTNEELNIPFFQMHIITNIFSFVIFFILACLSYNKFIINDIKNINKFFTLTGNTIIFSLIIYFILIIIWILYILLLLLINDISYFKFFNLDRDLQMFLVFKIPIIIFIFLCGVAPFISYILFSTFKKLKNISIYFARGIILIFLFLEFTAMLGLFSPLLRPYENKFIFIIYNILLVLIAATLFFISPNYKAGVFAKAIYLITPIFSALFNLVVLSATIFRIIEYEITATKIILLLTNFSILLHLIIISVCNIKSIIKSLKSEEIEIGYDKTVFYIYVYGALAFVVCFIIPIVFKVD
;
A
#
# COMPACT_ATOMS: atom_id res chain seq x y z
N MET A 1 37.16 3.21 -24.14
CA MET A 1 36.08 4.23 -24.20
C MET A 1 34.72 3.71 -23.78
N THR A 2 34.37 2.44 -23.96
CA THR A 2 33.04 1.85 -23.63
C THR A 2 32.73 1.73 -22.15
N LEU A 3 33.68 1.41 -21.26
CA LEU A 3 33.49 1.25 -19.81
C LEU A 3 33.13 2.57 -19.09
N ASN A 4 33.70 3.69 -19.55
CA ASN A 4 33.37 5.01 -19.00
C ASN A 4 31.93 5.44 -19.32
N ASN A 5 31.44 5.05 -20.51
CA ASN A 5 30.09 5.38 -20.97
C ASN A 5 29.01 4.64 -20.14
N GLU A 6 29.28 3.41 -19.69
CA GLU A 6 28.34 2.62 -18.89
C GLU A 6 28.24 3.10 -17.45
N LYS A 7 29.36 3.48 -16.82
CA LYS A 7 29.38 4.10 -15.49
C LYS A 7 28.64 5.45 -15.48
N THR A 8 28.91 6.29 -16.46
CA THR A 8 28.24 7.59 -16.62
C THR A 8 26.73 7.43 -16.79
N LYS A 9 26.27 6.48 -17.61
CA LYS A 9 24.86 6.17 -17.79
C LYS A 9 24.18 5.73 -16.49
N LYS A 10 24.83 4.89 -15.67
CA LYS A 10 24.31 4.44 -14.39
C LYS A 10 24.20 5.60 -13.38
N ILE A 11 25.17 6.50 -13.36
CA ILE A 11 25.15 7.70 -12.49
C ILE A 11 24.00 8.62 -12.91
N ILE A 12 23.85 8.90 -14.19
CA ILE A 12 22.75 9.74 -14.71
C ILE A 12 21.39 9.13 -14.35
N TYR A 13 21.25 7.81 -14.52
CA TYR A 13 20.03 7.10 -14.14
C TYR A 13 19.74 7.24 -12.64
N PHE A 14 20.74 7.02 -11.78
CA PHE A 14 20.63 7.17 -10.33
C PHE A 14 20.18 8.60 -9.94
N LEU A 15 20.84 9.61 -10.49
CA LEU A 15 20.49 11.02 -10.25
C LEU A 15 19.06 11.33 -10.73
N SER A 16 18.67 10.81 -11.91
CA SER A 16 17.31 11.00 -12.45
C SER A 16 16.25 10.41 -11.52
N VAL A 17 16.49 9.22 -10.94
CA VAL A 17 15.56 8.60 -9.98
C VAL A 17 15.47 9.41 -8.69
N LEU A 18 16.58 9.91 -8.16
CA LEU A 18 16.59 10.78 -6.98
C LEU A 18 15.83 12.10 -7.22
N ILE A 19 16.09 12.75 -8.35
CA ILE A 19 15.36 13.97 -8.73
C ILE A 19 13.87 13.69 -8.84
N LEU A 20 13.49 12.60 -9.51
CA LEU A 20 12.10 12.22 -9.68
C LEU A 20 11.42 11.91 -8.33
N SER A 21 12.13 11.29 -7.39
CA SER A 21 11.62 11.04 -6.05
C SER A 21 11.38 12.33 -5.27
N ALA A 22 12.29 13.29 -5.35
CA ALA A 22 12.12 14.59 -4.73
C ALA A 22 10.93 15.34 -5.35
N VAL A 23 10.84 15.37 -6.68
CA VAL A 23 9.72 16.00 -7.41
C VAL A 23 8.38 15.36 -7.03
N ALA A 24 8.34 14.03 -6.85
CA ALA A 24 7.13 13.32 -6.45
C ALA A 24 6.59 13.71 -5.07
N ILE A 25 7.46 14.13 -4.15
CA ILE A 25 7.10 14.38 -2.75
C ILE A 25 6.94 15.87 -2.44
N ILE A 26 7.65 16.73 -3.16
CA ILE A 26 7.62 18.18 -2.93
C ILE A 26 6.19 18.75 -2.89
N PRO A 27 5.26 18.42 -3.83
CA PRO A 27 3.90 18.96 -3.77
C PRO A 27 3.18 18.62 -2.47
N TYR A 28 3.37 17.39 -1.97
CA TYR A 28 2.77 16.97 -0.70
C TYR A 28 3.37 17.71 0.50
N ILE A 29 4.69 17.91 0.52
CA ILE A 29 5.38 18.67 1.57
C ILE A 29 4.95 20.13 1.58
N VAL A 30 4.85 20.75 0.40
CA VAL A 30 4.38 22.13 0.26
C VAL A 30 2.95 22.25 0.79
N TYR A 31 2.07 21.33 0.42
CA TYR A 31 0.70 21.26 0.92
C TYR A 31 0.65 21.15 2.45
N MET A 32 1.44 20.23 3.03
CA MET A 32 1.56 20.09 4.47
C MET A 32 2.10 21.36 5.14
N GLY A 33 3.12 21.98 4.55
CA GLY A 33 3.69 23.26 5.04
C GLY A 33 2.66 24.37 5.04
N ILE A 34 1.83 24.47 4.01
CA ILE A 34 0.71 25.43 3.92
C ILE A 34 -0.29 25.21 5.06
N ILE A 35 -0.73 23.96 5.27
CA ILE A 35 -1.67 23.64 6.36
C ILE A 35 -1.08 24.03 7.72
N PHE A 36 0.17 23.67 8.00
CA PHE A 36 0.84 23.99 9.25
C PHE A 36 0.98 25.51 9.49
N THR A 37 1.10 26.31 8.43
CA THR A 37 1.33 27.75 8.54
C THR A 37 0.03 28.52 8.69
N PHE A 38 -1.00 28.16 7.92
CA PHE A 38 -2.26 28.95 7.84
C PHE A 38 -3.36 28.46 8.78
N LYS A 39 -3.21 27.26 9.37
CA LYS A 39 -4.19 26.68 10.31
C LYS A 39 -3.50 26.09 11.52
N PRO A 40 -2.83 26.91 12.37
CA PRO A 40 -2.10 26.44 13.53
C PRO A 40 -3.01 25.79 14.60
N ASP A 41 -4.29 26.15 14.62
CA ASP A 41 -5.29 25.69 15.62
C ASP A 41 -5.96 24.37 15.24
N TYR A 42 -5.58 23.75 14.11
CA TYR A 42 -6.12 22.46 13.72
C TYR A 42 -5.80 21.42 14.81
N LYS A 43 -6.86 20.94 15.48
CA LYS A 43 -6.75 19.79 16.38
C LYS A 43 -6.30 18.59 15.57
N GLY A 44 -5.47 17.72 16.15
CA GLY A 44 -4.80 16.63 15.43
C GLY A 44 -5.75 15.76 14.58
N GLU A 45 -7.00 15.65 14.95
CA GLU A 45 -8.03 14.89 14.23
C GLU A 45 -8.45 15.56 12.92
N GLU A 46 -8.71 16.87 12.92
CA GLU A 46 -9.02 17.66 11.72
C GLU A 46 -7.83 17.71 10.76
N PHE A 47 -6.62 17.76 11.30
CA PHE A 47 -5.39 17.73 10.54
C PHE A 47 -5.24 16.41 9.76
N ILE A 48 -5.38 15.28 10.43
CA ILE A 48 -5.33 13.95 9.81
C ILE A 48 -6.42 13.83 8.73
N ARG A 49 -7.64 14.27 9.03
CA ARG A 49 -8.77 14.28 8.11
C ARG A 49 -8.46 15.07 6.84
N THR A 50 -7.98 16.30 6.97
CA THR A 50 -7.67 17.17 5.83
C THR A 50 -6.58 16.58 4.94
N ILE A 51 -5.56 15.94 5.53
CA ILE A 51 -4.51 15.24 4.80
C ILE A 51 -5.09 14.09 3.98
N PHE A 52 -5.91 13.23 4.57
CA PHE A 52 -6.47 12.08 3.86
C PHE A 52 -7.43 12.49 2.74
N ILE A 53 -8.30 13.47 2.96
CA ILE A 53 -9.24 13.95 1.94
C ILE A 53 -8.50 14.50 0.72
N ASN A 54 -7.44 15.26 0.94
CA ASN A 54 -6.71 15.93 -0.15
C ASN A 54 -5.49 15.13 -0.66
N SER A 55 -5.30 13.90 -0.19
CA SER A 55 -4.13 13.09 -0.59
C SER A 55 -4.22 12.52 -2.02
N PHE A 56 -5.41 12.35 -2.57
CA PHE A 56 -5.63 11.68 -3.85
C PHE A 56 -4.84 12.29 -5.03
N PRO A 57 -4.82 13.61 -5.28
CA PRO A 57 -4.01 14.19 -6.33
C PRO A 57 -2.52 13.93 -6.17
N PHE A 58 -2.04 13.97 -4.93
CA PHE A 58 -0.63 13.70 -4.63
C PHE A 58 -0.26 12.23 -4.84
N GLN A 59 -1.18 11.31 -4.55
CA GLN A 59 -1.00 9.87 -4.83
C GLN A 59 -0.88 9.65 -6.35
N ILE A 60 -1.74 10.25 -7.16
CA ILE A 60 -1.67 10.18 -8.62
C ILE A 60 -0.29 10.61 -9.10
N PHE A 61 0.15 11.78 -8.67
CA PHE A 61 1.44 12.33 -9.08
C PHE A 61 2.62 11.47 -8.63
N TYR A 62 2.58 10.98 -7.40
CA TYR A 62 3.58 10.08 -6.85
C TYR A 62 3.70 8.78 -7.65
N PHE A 63 2.57 8.13 -7.92
CA PHE A 63 2.57 6.87 -8.69
C PHE A 63 2.93 7.08 -10.15
N PHE A 64 2.58 8.21 -10.75
CA PHE A 64 3.06 8.58 -12.07
C PHE A 64 4.60 8.70 -12.09
N CYS A 65 5.19 9.42 -11.14
CA CYS A 65 6.64 9.52 -11.00
C CYS A 65 7.28 8.14 -10.78
N TYR A 66 6.69 7.30 -9.92
CA TYR A 66 7.16 5.94 -9.68
C TYR A 66 7.09 5.08 -10.95
N SER A 67 6.01 5.15 -11.72
CA SER A 67 5.87 4.40 -12.98
C SER A 67 6.87 4.84 -14.06
N THR A 68 7.25 6.11 -14.04
CA THR A 68 8.19 6.70 -15.00
C THR A 68 9.59 6.11 -14.85
N ILE A 69 10.00 5.74 -13.63
CA ILE A 69 11.33 5.16 -13.36
C ILE A 69 11.61 3.95 -14.24
N PHE A 70 10.62 3.10 -14.43
CA PHE A 70 10.76 1.87 -15.22
C PHE A 70 11.03 2.15 -16.71
N ASN A 71 10.70 3.36 -17.18
CA ASN A 71 10.78 3.75 -18.58
C ASN A 71 11.86 4.83 -18.86
N LEU A 72 12.66 5.17 -17.84
CA LEU A 72 13.77 6.10 -18.00
C LEU A 72 14.96 5.49 -18.75
N TYR A 73 15.14 4.15 -18.63
CA TYR A 73 16.28 3.52 -19.26
C TYR A 73 15.94 2.11 -19.78
N PRO A 74 15.90 1.92 -21.14
CA PRO A 74 16.03 2.96 -22.18
C PRO A 74 14.81 3.90 -22.19
N LEU A 75 15.03 5.18 -22.47
CA LEU A 75 13.97 6.18 -22.45
C LEU A 75 12.87 5.86 -23.46
N ASN A 76 11.69 5.51 -22.98
CA ASN A 76 10.52 5.21 -23.79
C ASN A 76 9.46 6.32 -23.66
N LYS A 77 9.65 7.39 -24.45
CA LYS A 77 8.77 8.57 -24.43
C LYS A 77 7.29 8.23 -24.67
N LYS A 78 7.01 7.27 -25.57
CA LYS A 78 5.63 6.84 -25.88
C LYS A 78 4.95 6.25 -24.66
N VAL A 79 5.62 5.36 -23.93
CA VAL A 79 5.06 4.73 -22.71
C VAL A 79 4.89 5.75 -21.61
N ILE A 80 5.84 6.67 -21.43
CA ILE A 80 5.72 7.75 -20.43
C ILE A 80 4.51 8.63 -20.73
N LEU A 81 4.30 9.00 -22.01
CA LEU A 81 3.13 9.79 -22.44
C LEU A 81 1.82 9.02 -22.19
N MET A 82 1.76 7.74 -22.54
CA MET A 82 0.59 6.89 -22.29
C MET A 82 0.31 6.79 -20.79
N SER A 83 1.33 6.62 -19.96
CA SER A 83 1.21 6.62 -18.50
C SER A 83 0.62 7.95 -18.01
N PHE A 84 1.19 9.06 -18.45
CA PHE A 84 0.69 10.40 -18.09
C PHE A 84 -0.79 10.57 -18.44
N LEU A 85 -1.19 10.21 -19.67
CA LEU A 85 -2.58 10.30 -20.10
C LEU A 85 -3.51 9.41 -19.28
N SER A 86 -3.06 8.19 -18.89
CA SER A 86 -3.84 7.28 -18.06
C SER A 86 -4.05 7.84 -16.64
N PHE A 87 -3.00 8.36 -16.01
CA PHE A 87 -3.10 8.99 -14.69
C PHE A 87 -3.95 10.27 -14.74
N LEU A 88 -3.80 11.09 -15.80
CA LEU A 88 -4.61 12.28 -16.01
C LEU A 88 -6.09 11.92 -16.19
N LEU A 89 -6.40 10.86 -16.94
CA LEU A 89 -7.79 10.40 -17.12
C LEU A 89 -8.43 10.02 -15.79
N ILE A 90 -7.74 9.24 -14.95
CA ILE A 90 -8.24 8.89 -13.62
C ILE A 90 -8.44 10.13 -12.74
N PHE A 91 -7.52 11.09 -12.81
CA PHE A 91 -7.66 12.37 -12.11
C PHE A 91 -8.91 13.14 -12.57
N LEU A 92 -9.14 13.24 -13.87
CA LEU A 92 -10.30 13.93 -14.42
C LEU A 92 -11.61 13.24 -14.04
N ILE A 93 -11.66 11.90 -14.08
CA ILE A 93 -12.84 11.13 -13.65
C ILE A 93 -13.10 11.40 -12.16
N TRP A 94 -12.08 11.29 -11.32
CA TRP A 94 -12.22 11.55 -9.88
C TRP A 94 -12.68 12.98 -9.58
N HIS A 95 -12.07 13.96 -10.24
CA HIS A 95 -12.41 15.36 -10.06
C HIS A 95 -13.85 15.66 -10.52
N SER A 96 -14.24 15.12 -11.68
CA SER A 96 -15.60 15.26 -12.19
C SER A 96 -16.65 14.67 -11.27
N LEU A 97 -16.38 13.49 -10.70
CA LEU A 97 -17.28 12.86 -9.75
C LEU A 97 -17.40 13.65 -8.45
N ASN A 98 -16.29 14.16 -7.93
CA ASN A 98 -16.32 15.05 -6.74
C ASN A 98 -17.04 16.37 -6.99
N TYR A 99 -17.07 16.84 -8.23
CA TYR A 99 -17.81 18.04 -8.60
C TYR A 99 -19.31 17.78 -8.82
N LEU A 100 -19.66 16.61 -9.36
CA LEU A 100 -21.04 16.21 -9.65
C LEU A 100 -21.79 15.73 -8.39
N ILE A 101 -21.08 15.19 -7.42
CA ILE A 101 -21.63 14.87 -6.10
C ILE A 101 -21.72 16.19 -5.33
N PRO A 102 -22.92 16.66 -4.95
CA PRO A 102 -23.08 18.01 -4.40
C PRO A 102 -22.15 18.31 -3.24
N ILE A 103 -21.58 19.51 -3.26
CA ILE A 103 -20.56 20.04 -2.35
C ILE A 103 -20.99 20.04 -0.84
N GLY A 104 -22.25 19.84 -0.53
CA GLY A 104 -22.71 19.55 0.84
C GLY A 104 -21.92 18.45 1.53
N PHE A 105 -21.30 17.60 0.74
CA PHE A 105 -20.40 16.53 1.13
C PHE A 105 -19.00 16.99 1.62
N LEU A 106 -18.50 18.12 1.12
CA LEU A 106 -17.17 18.65 1.47
C LEU A 106 -17.19 19.76 2.52
N TYR A 107 -18.33 20.42 2.72
CA TYR A 107 -18.44 21.63 3.52
C TYR A 107 -19.63 21.63 4.51
N SER A 108 -20.07 20.48 4.98
CA SER A 108 -20.95 20.48 6.16
C SER A 108 -20.18 21.08 7.34
N THR A 109 -20.37 22.36 7.55
CA THR A 109 -19.84 23.14 8.68
C THR A 109 -20.55 22.79 9.99
N ASN A 110 -21.51 21.87 9.99
CA ASN A 110 -22.17 21.39 11.19
C ASN A 110 -21.26 20.39 11.92
N GLU A 111 -20.99 20.71 13.15
CA GLU A 111 -20.04 20.06 14.07
C GLU A 111 -20.36 18.59 14.41
N GLU A 112 -21.46 18.03 13.95
CA GLU A 112 -21.71 16.60 14.00
C GLU A 112 -21.03 15.92 12.80
N LEU A 113 -19.79 15.57 13.02
CA LEU A 113 -18.94 14.78 12.14
C LEU A 113 -19.67 13.50 11.73
N ASN A 114 -20.17 13.43 10.50
CA ASN A 114 -20.68 12.20 9.93
C ASN A 114 -19.52 11.21 9.79
N ILE A 115 -19.31 10.41 10.85
CA ILE A 115 -18.31 9.33 10.91
C ILE A 115 -18.31 8.44 9.65
N PRO A 116 -19.47 8.12 9.02
CA PRO A 116 -19.54 7.37 7.78
C PRO A 116 -18.76 7.99 6.62
N PHE A 117 -18.78 9.29 6.48
CA PHE A 117 -18.11 10.03 5.41
C PHE A 117 -16.57 9.92 5.47
N PHE A 118 -15.99 10.12 6.65
CA PHE A 118 -14.56 10.00 6.84
C PHE A 118 -14.06 8.58 6.56
N GLN A 119 -14.82 7.57 7.01
CA GLN A 119 -14.50 6.17 6.73
C GLN A 119 -14.48 5.87 5.22
N MET A 120 -15.45 6.42 4.48
CA MET A 120 -15.53 6.22 3.04
C MET A 120 -14.34 6.85 2.30
N HIS A 121 -13.89 8.04 2.72
CA HIS A 121 -12.69 8.67 2.16
C HIS A 121 -11.42 7.87 2.41
N ILE A 122 -11.23 7.32 3.62
CA ILE A 122 -10.08 6.46 3.90
C ILE A 122 -10.12 5.23 3.01
N ILE A 123 -11.28 4.58 2.88
CA ILE A 123 -11.45 3.38 2.07
C ILE A 123 -11.17 3.69 0.60
N THR A 124 -11.74 4.76 0.04
CA THR A 124 -11.50 5.15 -1.35
C THR A 124 -10.04 5.49 -1.62
N ASN A 125 -9.37 6.16 -0.68
CA ASN A 125 -7.93 6.41 -0.79
C ASN A 125 -7.11 5.12 -0.78
N ILE A 126 -7.45 4.14 0.06
CA ILE A 126 -6.75 2.84 0.09
C ILE A 126 -6.96 2.09 -1.23
N PHE A 127 -8.19 2.02 -1.74
CA PHE A 127 -8.47 1.34 -3.00
C PHE A 127 -7.88 2.05 -4.22
N SER A 128 -7.72 3.37 -4.18
CA SER A 128 -7.03 4.12 -5.23
C SER A 128 -5.58 3.67 -5.42
N PHE A 129 -4.88 3.28 -4.36
CA PHE A 129 -3.55 2.68 -4.47
C PHE A 129 -3.53 1.44 -5.37
N VAL A 130 -4.58 0.62 -5.33
CA VAL A 130 -4.68 -0.57 -6.19
C VAL A 130 -4.78 -0.16 -7.66
N ILE A 131 -5.59 0.86 -7.96
CA ILE A 131 -5.73 1.41 -9.33
C ILE A 131 -4.38 1.94 -9.82
N PHE A 132 -3.71 2.77 -9.01
CA PHE A 132 -2.41 3.35 -9.39
C PHE A 132 -1.32 2.29 -9.50
N PHE A 133 -1.35 1.27 -8.67
CA PHE A 133 -0.46 0.13 -8.76
C PHE A 133 -0.63 -0.62 -10.08
N ILE A 134 -1.88 -0.83 -10.53
CA ILE A 134 -2.17 -1.46 -11.82
C ILE A 134 -1.69 -0.59 -12.98
N LEU A 135 -1.91 0.73 -12.92
CA LEU A 135 -1.39 1.65 -13.93
C LEU A 135 0.15 1.61 -14.00
N ALA A 136 0.82 1.53 -12.86
CA ALA A 136 2.27 1.36 -12.82
C ALA A 136 2.71 0.01 -13.42
N CYS A 137 1.97 -1.07 -13.16
CA CYS A 137 2.19 -2.39 -13.76
C CYS A 137 2.02 -2.34 -15.29
N LEU A 138 0.95 -1.73 -15.77
CA LEU A 138 0.70 -1.55 -17.21
C LEU A 138 1.80 -0.70 -17.86
N SER A 139 2.24 0.36 -17.21
CA SER A 139 3.37 1.19 -17.69
C SER A 139 4.65 0.38 -17.77
N TYR A 140 4.99 -0.42 -16.75
CA TYR A 140 6.15 -1.31 -16.77
C TYR A 140 6.07 -2.29 -17.94
N ASN A 141 4.90 -2.83 -18.19
CA ASN A 141 4.62 -3.79 -19.25
C ASN A 141 4.36 -3.14 -20.63
N LYS A 142 4.65 -1.85 -20.78
CA LYS A 142 4.42 -1.08 -22.01
C LYS A 142 2.97 -1.15 -22.52
N PHE A 143 2.01 -1.26 -21.59
CA PHE A 143 0.57 -1.45 -21.85
C PHE A 143 0.20 -2.75 -22.58
N ILE A 144 1.06 -3.79 -22.51
CA ILE A 144 0.76 -5.12 -23.03
C ILE A 144 0.14 -5.94 -21.88
N ILE A 145 -1.15 -6.23 -21.97
CA ILE A 145 -1.92 -6.86 -20.87
C ILE A 145 -1.55 -8.33 -20.68
N ASN A 146 -1.21 -9.04 -21.75
CA ASN A 146 -1.05 -10.51 -21.74
C ASN A 146 0.39 -11.01 -21.53
N ASP A 147 1.33 -10.14 -21.21
CA ASP A 147 2.72 -10.54 -20.98
C ASP A 147 2.95 -10.96 -19.52
N ILE A 148 2.57 -12.21 -19.20
CA ILE A 148 2.72 -12.81 -17.86
C ILE A 148 4.15 -12.66 -17.33
N LYS A 149 5.15 -12.85 -18.18
CA LYS A 149 6.56 -12.82 -17.76
C LYS A 149 6.98 -11.44 -17.25
N ASN A 150 6.56 -10.38 -17.92
CA ASN A 150 6.87 -9.02 -17.48
C ASN A 150 6.01 -8.60 -16.27
N ILE A 151 4.75 -9.04 -16.22
CA ILE A 151 3.89 -8.81 -15.04
C ILE A 151 4.54 -9.45 -13.81
N ASN A 152 4.96 -10.71 -13.87
CA ASN A 152 5.67 -11.39 -12.78
C ASN A 152 6.97 -10.68 -12.38
N LYS A 153 7.73 -10.17 -13.35
CA LYS A 153 8.92 -9.36 -13.04
C LYS A 153 8.57 -8.08 -12.30
N PHE A 154 7.50 -7.40 -12.70
CA PHE A 154 7.03 -6.20 -12.02
C PHE A 154 6.65 -6.50 -10.57
N PHE A 155 5.87 -7.57 -10.31
CA PHE A 155 5.50 -7.97 -8.96
C PHE A 155 6.72 -8.33 -8.12
N THR A 156 7.65 -9.11 -8.67
CA THR A 156 8.90 -9.44 -7.97
C THR A 156 9.70 -8.19 -7.62
N LEU A 157 9.84 -7.26 -8.56
CA LEU A 157 10.56 -6.02 -8.38
C LEU A 157 9.89 -5.14 -7.31
N THR A 158 8.59 -4.95 -7.43
CA THR A 158 7.83 -4.12 -6.49
C THR A 158 7.76 -4.75 -5.11
N GLY A 159 7.58 -6.07 -5.01
CA GLY A 159 7.60 -6.78 -3.73
C GLY A 159 8.94 -6.61 -3.00
N ASN A 160 10.04 -6.77 -3.70
CA ASN A 160 11.35 -6.49 -3.14
C ASN A 160 11.52 -5.03 -2.73
N THR A 161 11.04 -4.09 -3.55
CA THR A 161 11.06 -2.65 -3.23
C THR A 161 10.26 -2.36 -1.96
N ILE A 162 9.08 -2.93 -1.81
CA ILE A 162 8.24 -2.78 -0.62
C ILE A 162 8.96 -3.32 0.62
N ILE A 163 9.54 -4.52 0.56
CA ILE A 163 10.27 -5.12 1.69
C ILE A 163 11.42 -4.23 2.14
N PHE A 164 12.22 -3.71 1.21
CA PHE A 164 13.30 -2.79 1.56
C PHE A 164 12.78 -1.45 2.08
N SER A 165 11.68 -0.94 1.55
CA SER A 165 11.03 0.26 2.06
C SER A 165 10.56 0.05 3.52
N LEU A 166 9.99 -1.13 3.84
CA LEU A 166 9.60 -1.46 5.21
C LEU A 166 10.80 -1.50 6.17
N ILE A 167 11.95 -2.01 5.72
CA ILE A 167 13.18 -1.97 6.51
C ILE A 167 13.61 -0.52 6.75
N ILE A 168 13.59 0.32 5.72
CA ILE A 168 13.93 1.75 5.86
C ILE A 168 12.95 2.44 6.81
N TYR A 169 11.63 2.18 6.67
CA TYR A 169 10.62 2.75 7.57
C TYR A 169 10.84 2.33 9.01
N PHE A 170 11.19 1.07 9.26
CA PHE A 170 11.50 0.60 10.60
C PHE A 170 12.68 1.35 11.21
N ILE A 171 13.74 1.56 10.44
CA ILE A 171 14.91 2.36 10.87
C ILE A 171 14.50 3.82 11.13
N LEU A 172 13.71 4.43 10.24
CA LEU A 172 13.23 5.80 10.41
C LEU A 172 12.34 5.95 11.65
N ILE A 173 11.49 4.97 11.95
CA ILE A 173 10.66 4.96 13.16
C ILE A 173 11.53 4.90 14.41
N ILE A 174 12.57 4.05 14.43
CA ILE A 174 13.51 3.99 15.56
C ILE A 174 14.20 5.34 15.74
N ILE A 175 14.71 5.95 14.67
CA ILE A 175 15.34 7.27 14.71
C ILE A 175 14.35 8.32 15.25
N TRP A 176 13.09 8.25 14.83
CA TRP A 176 12.04 9.15 15.28
C TRP A 176 11.73 8.98 16.77
N ILE A 177 11.65 7.74 17.27
CA ILE A 177 11.46 7.45 18.70
C ILE A 177 12.65 7.98 19.50
N LEU A 178 13.88 7.75 19.06
CA LEU A 178 15.08 8.25 19.72
C LEU A 178 15.10 9.78 19.73
N TYR A 179 14.66 10.43 18.66
CA TYR A 179 14.52 11.88 18.60
C TYR A 179 13.52 12.41 19.62
N ILE A 180 12.34 11.79 19.75
CA ILE A 180 11.33 12.15 20.76
C ILE A 180 11.88 11.95 22.17
N LEU A 181 12.54 10.84 22.45
CA LEU A 181 13.17 10.59 23.76
C LEU A 181 14.22 11.63 24.08
N LEU A 182 15.04 12.04 23.10
CA LEU A 182 16.02 13.10 23.27
C LEU A 182 15.35 14.43 23.61
N LEU A 183 14.26 14.79 22.93
CA LEU A 183 13.49 16.00 23.23
C LEU A 183 12.90 15.97 24.65
N LEU A 184 12.40 14.84 25.11
CA LEU A 184 11.88 14.69 26.47
C LEU A 184 12.99 14.89 27.51
N LEU A 185 14.17 14.31 27.28
CA LEU A 185 15.34 14.50 28.15
C LEU A 185 15.82 15.96 28.20
N ILE A 186 15.81 16.66 27.05
CA ILE A 186 16.22 18.06 26.99
C ILE A 186 15.20 18.99 27.66
N ASN A 187 13.90 18.66 27.57
CA ASN A 187 12.84 19.48 28.18
C ASN A 187 12.91 19.50 29.72
N ASP A 188 13.40 18.40 30.33
CA ASP A 188 13.65 18.34 31.79
C ASP A 188 14.87 19.20 32.23
N ILE A 189 15.79 19.48 31.30
CA ILE A 189 17.05 20.20 31.60
C ILE A 189 16.90 21.65 31.16
N SER A 190 15.96 22.46 31.57
CA SER A 190 15.92 23.97 31.45
C SER A 190 16.70 24.62 30.26
N TYR A 191 17.24 23.86 29.32
CA TYR A 191 18.09 24.31 28.23
C TYR A 191 17.38 25.14 27.17
N PHE A 192 16.04 25.02 27.04
CA PHE A 192 15.28 25.84 26.11
C PHE A 192 15.27 27.33 26.46
N LYS A 193 15.57 27.71 27.72
CA LYS A 193 15.77 29.10 28.09
C LYS A 193 17.06 29.70 27.53
N PHE A 194 17.99 28.86 27.01
CA PHE A 194 19.29 29.33 26.52
C PHE A 194 19.23 29.95 25.13
N PHE A 195 18.23 29.57 24.32
CA PHE A 195 17.96 30.26 23.06
C PHE A 195 16.82 31.23 23.32
N ASN A 196 17.08 32.54 23.39
CA ASN A 196 16.06 33.59 23.41
C ASN A 196 15.21 33.62 22.14
N LEU A 197 14.79 32.45 21.65
CA LEU A 197 13.95 32.26 20.47
C LEU A 197 12.47 32.36 20.87
N ASP A 198 11.72 33.05 20.07
CA ASP A 198 10.28 33.11 20.20
C ASP A 198 9.68 31.68 20.25
N ARG A 199 8.68 31.46 21.09
CA ARG A 199 8.05 30.17 21.33
C ARG A 199 7.55 29.51 20.03
N ASP A 200 7.02 30.32 19.10
CA ASP A 200 6.52 29.84 17.81
C ASP A 200 7.69 29.36 16.91
N LEU A 201 8.81 30.06 16.92
CA LEU A 201 10.01 29.66 16.18
C LEU A 201 10.64 28.39 16.77
N GLN A 202 10.64 28.23 18.11
CA GLN A 202 11.08 27.00 18.76
C GLN A 202 10.20 25.80 18.35
N MET A 203 8.88 25.96 18.41
CA MET A 203 7.93 24.92 17.99
C MET A 203 8.11 24.56 16.49
N PHE A 204 8.39 25.54 15.66
CA PHE A 204 8.66 25.31 14.24
C PHE A 204 9.93 24.50 14.00
N LEU A 205 11.05 24.89 14.62
CA LEU A 205 12.34 24.23 14.44
C LEU A 205 12.37 22.83 15.06
N VAL A 206 11.78 22.66 16.23
CA VAL A 206 11.88 21.42 17.01
C VAL A 206 10.84 20.39 16.61
N PHE A 207 9.66 20.76 16.17
CA PHE A 207 8.60 19.80 15.83
C PHE A 207 8.25 19.79 14.35
N LYS A 208 8.01 20.95 13.73
CA LYS A 208 7.50 20.98 12.35
C LYS A 208 8.57 20.56 11.32
N ILE A 209 9.80 21.07 11.43
CA ILE A 209 10.87 20.69 10.49
C ILE A 209 11.19 19.19 10.55
N PRO A 210 11.42 18.55 11.71
CA PRO A 210 11.69 17.13 11.77
C PRO A 210 10.55 16.27 11.23
N ILE A 211 9.27 16.64 11.45
CA ILE A 211 8.13 15.96 10.86
C ILE A 211 8.18 16.03 9.32
N ILE A 212 8.45 17.21 8.77
CA ILE A 212 8.58 17.40 7.32
C ILE A 212 9.71 16.53 6.75
N ILE A 213 10.88 16.53 7.42
CA ILE A 213 12.02 15.70 7.02
C ILE A 213 11.64 14.20 7.08
N PHE A 214 10.96 13.76 8.15
CA PHE A 214 10.52 12.39 8.31
C PHE A 214 9.57 11.97 7.17
N ILE A 215 8.57 12.79 6.86
CA ILE A 215 7.63 12.56 5.76
C ILE A 215 8.38 12.49 4.42
N PHE A 216 9.34 13.40 4.20
CA PHE A 216 10.18 13.38 3.00
C PHE A 216 10.95 12.07 2.87
N LEU A 217 11.63 11.64 3.93
CA LEU A 217 12.41 10.39 3.94
C LEU A 217 11.51 9.17 3.72
N CYS A 218 10.32 9.14 4.33
CA CYS A 218 9.34 8.09 4.10
C CYS A 218 8.89 8.05 2.63
N GLY A 219 8.62 9.18 2.02
CA GLY A 219 8.22 9.25 0.62
C GLY A 219 9.32 8.87 -0.37
N VAL A 220 10.60 9.16 -0.04
CA VAL A 220 11.75 8.78 -0.89
C VAL A 220 12.14 7.32 -0.72
N ALA A 221 11.79 6.68 0.39
CA ALA A 221 12.20 5.31 0.71
C ALA A 221 11.91 4.26 -0.39
N PRO A 222 10.74 4.22 -1.05
CA PRO A 222 10.49 3.28 -2.16
C PRO A 222 11.42 3.49 -3.35
N PHE A 223 11.78 4.73 -3.65
CA PHE A 223 12.70 5.04 -4.75
C PHE A 223 14.14 4.61 -4.41
N ILE A 224 14.61 4.89 -3.20
CA ILE A 224 15.90 4.42 -2.70
C ILE A 224 15.94 2.90 -2.71
N SER A 225 14.91 2.24 -2.20
CA SER A 225 14.78 0.79 -2.18
C SER A 225 14.88 0.18 -3.58
N TYR A 226 14.20 0.78 -4.55
CA TYR A 226 14.27 0.37 -5.96
C TYR A 226 15.69 0.45 -6.51
N ILE A 227 16.40 1.57 -6.23
CA ILE A 227 17.79 1.76 -6.67
C ILE A 227 18.71 0.73 -6.02
N LEU A 228 18.62 0.58 -4.70
CA LEU A 228 19.44 -0.38 -3.95
C LEU A 228 19.25 -1.79 -4.50
N PHE A 229 18.01 -2.18 -4.72
CA PHE A 229 17.67 -3.49 -5.24
C PHE A 229 18.15 -3.71 -6.69
N SER A 230 18.02 -2.71 -7.54
CA SER A 230 18.49 -2.77 -8.93
C SER A 230 20.02 -2.82 -9.06
N THR A 231 20.73 -2.21 -8.08
CA THR A 231 22.19 -2.10 -8.08
C THR A 231 22.87 -3.30 -7.41
N PHE A 232 22.34 -3.77 -6.29
CA PHE A 232 22.95 -4.79 -5.44
C PHE A 232 22.23 -6.14 -5.54
N LYS A 233 22.67 -7.01 -6.44
CA LYS A 233 22.08 -8.35 -6.67
C LYS A 233 22.00 -9.23 -5.40
N LYS A 234 22.94 -9.07 -4.43
CA LYS A 234 22.95 -9.82 -3.17
C LYS A 234 21.74 -9.51 -2.28
N LEU A 235 21.18 -8.30 -2.38
CA LEU A 235 20.01 -7.90 -1.63
C LEU A 235 18.75 -8.70 -1.99
N LYS A 236 18.72 -9.29 -3.19
CA LYS A 236 17.62 -10.15 -3.63
C LYS A 236 17.41 -11.35 -2.70
N ASN A 237 18.46 -11.95 -2.20
CA ASN A 237 18.36 -13.09 -1.29
C ASN A 237 17.78 -12.68 0.07
N ILE A 238 18.15 -11.47 0.57
CA ILE A 238 17.66 -10.95 1.84
C ILE A 238 16.15 -10.73 1.79
N SER A 239 15.64 -10.12 0.72
CA SER A 239 14.20 -9.85 0.57
C SER A 239 13.36 -11.11 0.64
N ILE A 240 13.90 -12.21 0.17
CA ILE A 240 13.28 -13.52 0.13
C ILE A 240 13.10 -14.12 1.53
N TYR A 241 14.17 -14.10 2.32
CA TYR A 241 14.08 -14.58 3.72
C TYR A 241 13.12 -13.71 4.53
N PHE A 242 13.14 -12.40 4.27
CA PHE A 242 12.24 -11.46 4.92
C PHE A 242 10.77 -11.72 4.54
N ALA A 243 10.48 -11.93 3.25
CA ALA A 243 9.14 -12.28 2.79
C ALA A 243 8.63 -13.58 3.43
N ARG A 244 9.48 -14.61 3.55
CA ARG A 244 9.12 -15.86 4.24
C ARG A 244 8.82 -15.63 5.71
N GLY A 245 9.63 -14.81 6.39
CA GLY A 245 9.39 -14.44 7.79
C GLY A 245 8.04 -13.76 7.97
N ILE A 246 7.70 -12.82 7.10
CA ILE A 246 6.40 -12.12 7.11
C ILE A 246 5.23 -13.11 6.95
N ILE A 247 5.33 -14.06 6.01
CA ILE A 247 4.26 -15.06 5.82
C ILE A 247 4.09 -15.93 7.06
N LEU A 248 5.20 -16.37 7.67
CA LEU A 248 5.14 -17.17 8.88
C LEU A 248 4.49 -16.40 10.04
N ILE A 249 4.79 -15.10 10.16
CA ILE A 249 4.15 -14.24 11.16
C ILE A 249 2.65 -14.15 10.88
N PHE A 250 2.24 -13.94 9.63
CA PHE A 250 0.83 -13.85 9.28
C PHE A 250 0.10 -15.18 9.50
N LEU A 251 0.70 -16.32 9.14
CA LEU A 251 0.14 -17.64 9.44
C LEU A 251 -0.04 -17.86 10.94
N PHE A 252 0.95 -17.45 11.74
CA PHE A 252 0.84 -17.54 13.20
C PHE A 252 -0.29 -16.64 13.72
N LEU A 253 -0.42 -15.41 13.20
CA LEU A 253 -1.50 -14.51 13.57
C LEU A 253 -2.88 -15.04 13.17
N GLU A 254 -3.02 -15.64 11.97
CA GLU A 254 -4.27 -16.29 11.56
C GLU A 254 -4.61 -17.48 12.45
N PHE A 255 -3.61 -18.30 12.79
CA PHE A 255 -3.80 -19.44 13.67
C PHE A 255 -4.27 -18.98 15.05
N THR A 256 -3.63 -17.96 15.63
CA THR A 256 -4.06 -17.38 16.92
C THR A 256 -5.43 -16.75 16.84
N ALA A 257 -5.77 -16.08 15.72
CA ALA A 257 -7.09 -15.53 15.47
C ALA A 257 -8.17 -16.62 15.39
N MET A 258 -7.88 -17.75 14.72
CA MET A 258 -8.79 -18.92 14.66
C MET A 258 -9.00 -19.55 16.04
N LEU A 259 -7.95 -19.69 16.83
CA LEU A 259 -8.08 -20.14 18.22
C LEU A 259 -8.89 -19.15 19.07
N GLY A 260 -8.77 -17.85 18.79
CA GLY A 260 -9.53 -16.81 19.46
C GLY A 260 -11.05 -16.92 19.27
N LEU A 261 -11.53 -17.61 18.23
CA LEU A 261 -12.98 -17.82 18.01
C LEU A 261 -13.65 -18.61 19.15
N PHE A 262 -12.89 -19.40 19.89
CA PHE A 262 -13.40 -20.10 21.07
C PHE A 262 -13.66 -19.16 22.26
N SER A 263 -13.05 -17.97 22.27
CA SER A 263 -13.28 -16.94 23.28
C SER A 263 -14.37 -15.95 22.81
N PRO A 264 -15.42 -15.69 23.61
CA PRO A 264 -16.44 -14.71 23.26
C PRO A 264 -15.87 -13.32 22.96
N LEU A 265 -14.82 -12.90 23.68
CA LEU A 265 -14.18 -11.60 23.54
C LEU A 265 -13.48 -11.39 22.19
N LEU A 266 -13.08 -12.48 21.52
CA LEU A 266 -12.33 -12.45 20.26
C LEU A 266 -13.17 -12.85 19.03
N ARG A 267 -14.48 -12.97 19.21
CA ARG A 267 -15.40 -13.28 18.09
C ARG A 267 -15.63 -12.05 17.20
N PRO A 268 -15.39 -12.15 15.89
CA PRO A 268 -15.59 -11.02 14.97
C PRO A 268 -17.06 -10.64 14.76
N TYR A 269 -17.99 -11.52 15.15
CA TYR A 269 -19.44 -11.29 15.05
C TYR A 269 -19.89 -10.17 16.03
N GLU A 270 -19.42 -10.19 17.24
CA GLU A 270 -19.83 -9.30 18.33
C GLU A 270 -18.89 -8.10 18.46
N ASN A 271 -17.58 -8.33 18.35
CA ASN A 271 -16.55 -7.32 18.56
C ASN A 271 -16.13 -6.65 17.25
N LYS A 272 -16.50 -5.35 17.09
CA LYS A 272 -16.17 -4.55 15.90
C LYS A 272 -14.65 -4.39 15.70
N PHE A 273 -13.88 -4.24 16.77
CA PHE A 273 -12.43 -4.05 16.67
C PHE A 273 -11.74 -5.32 16.16
N ILE A 274 -12.11 -6.47 16.71
CA ILE A 274 -11.59 -7.79 16.25
C ILE A 274 -11.97 -8.03 14.78
N PHE A 275 -13.20 -7.69 14.38
CA PHE A 275 -13.63 -7.78 12.99
C PHE A 275 -12.75 -6.95 12.04
N ILE A 276 -12.38 -5.73 12.43
CA ILE A 276 -11.49 -4.88 11.64
C ILE A 276 -10.10 -5.50 11.53
N ILE A 277 -9.54 -6.00 12.66
CA ILE A 277 -8.21 -6.65 12.67
C ILE A 277 -8.18 -7.85 11.72
N TYR A 278 -9.22 -8.69 11.74
CA TYR A 278 -9.31 -9.86 10.88
C TYR A 278 -9.35 -9.49 9.40
N ASN A 279 -10.09 -8.43 9.04
CA ASN A 279 -10.12 -7.92 7.67
C ASN A 279 -8.75 -7.36 7.22
N ILE A 280 -8.08 -6.61 8.09
CA ILE A 280 -6.73 -6.10 7.80
C ILE A 280 -5.75 -7.25 7.58
N LEU A 281 -5.78 -8.27 8.44
CA LEU A 281 -4.91 -9.44 8.33
C LEU A 281 -5.11 -10.16 6.98
N LEU A 282 -6.35 -10.39 6.56
CA LEU A 282 -6.66 -10.98 5.26
C LEU A 282 -6.13 -10.18 4.07
N VAL A 283 -6.30 -8.85 4.10
CA VAL A 283 -5.77 -7.97 3.04
C VAL A 283 -4.26 -8.04 2.98
N LEU A 284 -3.57 -8.02 4.13
CA LEU A 284 -2.11 -8.13 4.20
C LEU A 284 -1.60 -9.46 3.66
N ILE A 285 -2.27 -10.56 3.95
CA ILE A 285 -1.91 -11.89 3.44
C ILE A 285 -2.15 -11.96 1.92
N ALA A 286 -3.30 -11.52 1.45
CA ALA A 286 -3.60 -11.49 0.02
C ALA A 286 -2.57 -10.64 -0.74
N ALA A 287 -2.21 -9.47 -0.22
CA ALA A 287 -1.16 -8.62 -0.78
C ALA A 287 0.21 -9.33 -0.77
N THR A 288 0.56 -9.97 0.34
CA THR A 288 1.84 -10.69 0.47
C THR A 288 1.96 -11.82 -0.55
N LEU A 289 0.88 -12.58 -0.77
CA LEU A 289 0.85 -13.66 -1.76
C LEU A 289 1.08 -13.18 -3.19
N PHE A 290 0.68 -11.93 -3.54
CA PHE A 290 1.02 -11.35 -4.83
C PHE A 290 2.52 -11.08 -5.02
N PHE A 291 3.18 -10.66 -3.95
CA PHE A 291 4.58 -10.24 -4.02
C PHE A 291 5.59 -11.39 -3.88
N ILE A 292 5.12 -12.59 -3.53
CA ILE A 292 5.97 -13.75 -3.45
C ILE A 292 6.12 -14.35 -4.84
N SER A 293 7.29 -14.12 -5.43
CA SER A 293 7.59 -14.63 -6.76
C SER A 293 7.66 -16.16 -6.77
N PRO A 294 6.99 -16.79 -7.75
CA PRO A 294 7.01 -18.23 -7.94
C PRO A 294 8.33 -18.80 -8.45
N ASN A 295 9.22 -17.99 -8.98
CA ASN A 295 10.52 -18.40 -9.56
C ASN A 295 11.53 -18.85 -8.48
N TYR A 296 11.08 -19.66 -7.55
CA TYR A 296 11.84 -20.02 -6.40
C TYR A 296 12.30 -21.46 -6.45
N LYS A 297 13.61 -21.66 -6.53
CA LYS A 297 14.27 -22.90 -6.08
C LYS A 297 14.15 -22.94 -4.54
N ALA A 298 12.94 -23.11 -4.04
CA ALA A 298 12.65 -23.15 -2.62
C ALA A 298 12.89 -24.57 -2.11
N GLY A 299 13.49 -24.66 -0.92
CA GLY A 299 13.54 -25.95 -0.19
C GLY A 299 12.14 -26.45 0.16
N VAL A 300 12.02 -27.71 0.54
CA VAL A 300 10.76 -28.38 0.87
C VAL A 300 9.91 -27.60 1.87
N PHE A 301 10.54 -27.03 2.90
CA PHE A 301 9.87 -26.23 3.92
C PHE A 301 9.17 -24.97 3.34
N ALA A 302 9.85 -24.25 2.47
CA ALA A 302 9.24 -23.06 1.85
C ALA A 302 8.09 -23.44 0.92
N LYS A 303 8.19 -24.57 0.21
CA LYS A 303 7.10 -25.08 -0.65
C LYS A 303 5.88 -25.45 0.19
N ALA A 304 6.09 -26.07 1.35
CA ALA A 304 5.01 -26.41 2.29
C ALA A 304 4.30 -25.13 2.80
N ILE A 305 5.03 -24.09 3.18
CA ILE A 305 4.45 -22.81 3.59
C ILE A 305 3.58 -22.24 2.48
N TYR A 306 4.09 -22.17 1.24
CA TYR A 306 3.32 -21.61 0.10
C TYR A 306 2.07 -22.42 -0.26
N LEU A 307 2.05 -23.72 0.06
CA LEU A 307 0.87 -24.54 -0.11
C LEU A 307 -0.16 -24.31 1.00
N ILE A 308 0.29 -24.31 2.25
CA ILE A 308 -0.58 -24.26 3.43
C ILE A 308 -1.21 -22.88 3.57
N THR A 309 -0.44 -21.81 3.33
CA THR A 309 -0.90 -20.43 3.54
C THR A 309 -2.21 -20.13 2.82
N PRO A 310 -2.35 -20.28 1.48
CA PRO A 310 -3.60 -19.89 0.81
C PRO A 310 -4.79 -20.76 1.21
N ILE A 311 -4.57 -22.04 1.56
CA ILE A 311 -5.63 -22.94 2.03
C ILE A 311 -6.13 -22.49 3.40
N PHE A 312 -5.19 -22.26 4.33
CA PHE A 312 -5.52 -21.84 5.69
C PHE A 312 -6.17 -20.45 5.69
N SER A 313 -5.64 -19.51 4.92
CA SER A 313 -6.21 -18.18 4.76
C SER A 313 -7.59 -18.20 4.08
N ALA A 314 -7.87 -19.16 3.18
CA ALA A 314 -9.21 -19.33 2.63
C ALA A 314 -10.23 -19.76 3.71
N LEU A 315 -9.85 -20.69 4.59
CA LEU A 315 -10.68 -21.09 5.73
C LEU A 315 -10.91 -19.92 6.70
N PHE A 316 -9.86 -19.17 7.01
CA PHE A 316 -9.96 -17.97 7.84
C PHE A 316 -10.88 -16.91 7.20
N ASN A 317 -10.77 -16.71 5.87
CA ASN A 317 -11.62 -15.79 5.15
C ASN A 317 -13.11 -16.20 5.17
N LEU A 318 -13.44 -17.49 5.15
CA LEU A 318 -14.83 -17.93 5.31
C LEU A 318 -15.42 -17.47 6.63
N VAL A 319 -14.65 -17.48 7.72
CA VAL A 319 -15.07 -16.94 9.02
C VAL A 319 -15.32 -15.43 8.94
N VAL A 320 -14.41 -14.69 8.33
CA VAL A 320 -14.54 -13.23 8.20
C VAL A 320 -15.69 -12.84 7.29
N LEU A 321 -15.89 -13.60 6.20
CA LEU A 321 -17.01 -13.41 5.27
C LEU A 321 -18.35 -13.68 5.97
N SER A 322 -18.46 -14.77 6.75
CA SER A 322 -19.67 -15.07 7.52
C SER A 322 -19.97 -14.00 8.57
N ALA A 323 -18.93 -13.46 9.23
CA ALA A 323 -19.10 -12.34 10.15
C ALA A 323 -19.54 -11.05 9.43
N THR A 324 -19.06 -10.83 8.20
CA THR A 324 -19.51 -9.70 7.37
C THR A 324 -20.99 -9.82 7.01
N ILE A 325 -21.42 -11.01 6.57
CA ILE A 325 -22.82 -11.31 6.24
C ILE A 325 -23.70 -11.13 7.49
N PHE A 326 -23.30 -11.71 8.62
CA PHE A 326 -24.02 -11.56 9.89
C PHE A 326 -24.23 -10.08 10.23
N ARG A 327 -23.19 -9.25 10.11
CA ARG A 327 -23.29 -7.82 10.40
C ARG A 327 -24.16 -7.04 9.41
N ILE A 328 -24.29 -7.51 8.16
CA ILE A 328 -25.20 -6.92 7.18
C ILE A 328 -26.65 -7.21 7.58
N ILE A 329 -26.93 -8.44 8.01
CA ILE A 329 -28.29 -8.88 8.39
C ILE A 329 -28.72 -8.19 9.69
N GLU A 330 -27.83 -8.11 10.69
CA GLU A 330 -28.17 -7.62 12.04
C GLU A 330 -28.21 -6.10 12.13
N TYR A 331 -27.34 -5.38 11.38
CA TYR A 331 -27.09 -3.94 11.63
C TYR A 331 -27.31 -3.05 10.41
N GLU A 332 -28.16 -3.39 9.47
CA GLU A 332 -28.43 -2.64 8.25
C GLU A 332 -27.28 -2.66 7.20
N ILE A 333 -27.66 -2.35 5.97
CA ILE A 333 -26.76 -2.31 4.83
C ILE A 333 -26.08 -0.93 4.77
N THR A 334 -24.74 -0.90 4.86
CA THR A 334 -23.94 0.31 4.68
C THR A 334 -22.93 0.13 3.55
N ALA A 335 -22.50 1.23 2.92
CA ALA A 335 -21.46 1.21 1.90
C ALA A 335 -20.20 0.45 2.35
N THR A 336 -19.74 0.71 3.58
CA THR A 336 -18.55 0.05 4.15
C THR A 336 -18.72 -1.47 4.25
N LYS A 337 -19.89 -1.96 4.67
CA LYS A 337 -20.15 -3.40 4.79
C LYS A 337 -20.21 -4.08 3.42
N ILE A 338 -20.78 -3.42 2.40
CA ILE A 338 -20.77 -3.91 1.02
C ILE A 338 -19.36 -3.96 0.46
N ILE A 339 -18.53 -2.94 0.70
CA ILE A 339 -17.12 -2.94 0.29
C ILE A 339 -16.38 -4.11 0.94
N LEU A 340 -16.54 -4.32 2.24
CA LEU A 340 -15.93 -5.45 2.95
C LEU A 340 -16.40 -6.80 2.41
N LEU A 341 -17.69 -6.94 2.12
CA LEU A 341 -18.26 -8.15 1.52
C LEU A 341 -17.62 -8.45 0.16
N LEU A 342 -17.59 -7.47 -0.74
CA LEU A 342 -17.00 -7.61 -2.07
C LEU A 342 -15.49 -7.90 -2.00
N THR A 343 -14.78 -7.22 -1.07
CA THR A 343 -13.35 -7.42 -0.85
C THR A 343 -13.06 -8.83 -0.35
N ASN A 344 -13.74 -9.27 0.70
CA ASN A 344 -13.56 -10.61 1.26
C ASN A 344 -13.93 -11.72 0.28
N PHE A 345 -14.99 -11.53 -0.49
CA PHE A 345 -15.36 -12.45 -1.56
C PHE A 345 -14.28 -12.53 -2.65
N SER A 346 -13.75 -11.39 -3.09
CA SER A 346 -12.66 -11.34 -4.05
C SER A 346 -11.38 -12.01 -3.52
N ILE A 347 -11.04 -11.76 -2.25
CA ILE A 347 -9.90 -12.43 -1.61
C ILE A 347 -10.11 -13.93 -1.53
N LEU A 348 -11.31 -14.40 -1.16
CA LEU A 348 -11.64 -15.82 -1.09
C LEU A 348 -11.44 -16.51 -2.45
N LEU A 349 -11.97 -15.94 -3.52
CA LEU A 349 -11.80 -16.47 -4.87
C LEU A 349 -10.32 -16.54 -5.27
N HIS A 350 -9.54 -15.50 -4.96
CA HIS A 350 -8.11 -15.47 -5.23
C HIS A 350 -7.37 -16.59 -4.47
N LEU A 351 -7.64 -16.77 -3.19
CA LEU A 351 -7.02 -17.81 -2.35
C LEU A 351 -7.39 -19.22 -2.85
N ILE A 352 -8.63 -19.44 -3.28
CA ILE A 352 -9.06 -20.70 -3.87
C ILE A 352 -8.32 -20.97 -5.19
N ILE A 353 -8.19 -19.97 -6.07
CA ILE A 353 -7.47 -20.11 -7.33
C ILE A 353 -5.99 -20.46 -7.08
N ILE A 354 -5.32 -19.77 -6.16
CA ILE A 354 -3.94 -20.09 -5.78
C ILE A 354 -3.84 -21.51 -5.25
N SER A 355 -4.72 -21.91 -4.34
CA SER A 355 -4.75 -23.25 -3.74
C SER A 355 -4.88 -24.34 -4.81
N VAL A 356 -5.82 -24.18 -5.73
CA VAL A 356 -6.05 -25.12 -6.85
C VAL A 356 -4.84 -25.18 -7.77
N CYS A 357 -4.22 -24.03 -8.11
CA CYS A 357 -3.02 -23.99 -8.93
C CYS A 357 -1.84 -24.71 -8.25
N ASN A 358 -1.67 -24.51 -6.95
CA ASN A 358 -0.62 -25.15 -6.17
C ASN A 358 -0.81 -26.67 -6.07
N ILE A 359 -2.04 -27.12 -5.78
CA ILE A 359 -2.36 -28.55 -5.72
C ILE A 359 -2.11 -29.21 -7.08
N LYS A 360 -2.56 -28.60 -8.18
CA LYS A 360 -2.30 -29.11 -9.55
C LYS A 360 -0.80 -29.19 -9.85
N SER A 361 -0.02 -28.21 -9.43
CA SER A 361 1.43 -28.22 -9.62
C SER A 361 2.10 -29.33 -8.84
N ILE A 362 1.67 -29.60 -7.59
CA ILE A 362 2.18 -30.69 -6.78
C ILE A 362 1.84 -32.05 -7.40
N ILE A 363 0.60 -32.27 -7.83
CA ILE A 363 0.19 -33.51 -8.50
C ILE A 363 1.02 -33.74 -9.76
N LYS A 364 1.29 -32.69 -10.54
CA LYS A 364 2.15 -32.77 -11.73
C LYS A 364 3.60 -33.11 -11.37
N SER A 365 4.12 -32.55 -10.29
CA SER A 365 5.49 -32.79 -9.83
C SER A 365 5.72 -34.17 -9.24
N LEU A 366 4.68 -34.80 -8.68
CA LEU A 366 4.75 -36.20 -8.26
C LEU A 366 4.95 -37.16 -9.45
N LYS A 367 4.68 -36.70 -10.67
CA LYS A 367 4.89 -37.42 -11.92
C LYS A 367 6.17 -37.05 -12.67
N SER A 368 6.85 -35.98 -12.27
CA SER A 368 8.08 -35.46 -12.85
C SER A 368 8.98 -34.90 -11.74
N GLU A 369 10.29 -35.11 -11.82
CA GLU A 369 11.24 -34.73 -10.77
C GLU A 369 11.34 -33.21 -10.49
N GLU A 370 10.72 -32.35 -11.30
CA GLU A 370 10.74 -30.88 -11.12
C GLU A 370 9.42 -30.36 -10.56
N ILE A 371 9.47 -29.77 -9.36
CA ILE A 371 8.31 -29.12 -8.74
C ILE A 371 8.29 -27.65 -9.17
N GLU A 372 7.46 -27.32 -10.14
CA GLU A 372 7.10 -25.92 -10.44
C GLU A 372 5.84 -25.51 -9.69
N ILE A 373 5.88 -24.41 -8.96
CA ILE A 373 4.71 -23.86 -8.28
C ILE A 373 3.92 -23.01 -9.28
N GLY A 374 2.64 -23.34 -9.50
CA GLY A 374 1.80 -22.79 -10.57
C GLY A 374 1.29 -21.35 -10.38
N TYR A 375 2.04 -20.49 -9.70
CA TYR A 375 1.64 -19.10 -9.43
C TYR A 375 1.57 -18.18 -10.66
N ASP A 376 2.18 -18.54 -11.76
CA ASP A 376 2.35 -17.62 -12.92
C ASP A 376 1.03 -17.09 -13.48
N LYS A 377 -0.04 -17.89 -13.41
CA LYS A 377 -1.36 -17.49 -13.93
C LYS A 377 -2.18 -16.67 -12.94
N THR A 378 -1.89 -16.76 -11.64
CA THR A 378 -2.67 -16.08 -10.60
C THR A 378 -2.42 -14.57 -10.58
N VAL A 379 -1.33 -14.13 -11.19
CA VAL A 379 -0.97 -12.70 -11.30
C VAL A 379 -2.04 -11.89 -12.03
N PHE A 380 -2.77 -12.51 -12.97
CA PHE A 380 -3.88 -11.82 -13.64
C PHE A 380 -5.02 -11.42 -12.71
N TYR A 381 -5.08 -12.04 -11.52
CA TYR A 381 -6.12 -11.69 -10.54
C TYR A 381 -6.01 -10.22 -10.06
N ILE A 382 -4.85 -9.57 -10.28
CA ILE A 382 -4.70 -8.14 -10.01
C ILE A 382 -5.73 -7.28 -10.76
N TYR A 383 -6.14 -7.69 -11.95
CA TYR A 383 -7.15 -6.97 -12.72
C TYR A 383 -8.54 -7.08 -12.09
N VAL A 384 -8.83 -8.20 -11.40
CA VAL A 384 -10.07 -8.35 -10.61
C VAL A 384 -10.06 -7.37 -9.44
N TYR A 385 -8.93 -7.24 -8.73
CA TYR A 385 -8.78 -6.21 -7.68
C TYR A 385 -8.85 -4.79 -8.25
N GLY A 386 -8.37 -4.58 -9.47
CA GLY A 386 -8.52 -3.31 -10.16
C GLY A 386 -9.97 -2.95 -10.46
N ALA A 387 -10.74 -3.93 -10.96
CA ALA A 387 -12.17 -3.75 -11.19
C ALA A 387 -12.91 -3.49 -9.86
N LEU A 388 -12.58 -4.24 -8.80
CA LEU A 388 -13.11 -4.00 -7.46
C LEU A 388 -12.77 -2.59 -6.97
N ALA A 389 -11.51 -2.18 -7.10
CA ALA A 389 -11.08 -0.85 -6.69
C ALA A 389 -11.80 0.25 -7.46
N PHE A 390 -12.03 0.06 -8.76
CA PHE A 390 -12.82 0.97 -9.57
C PHE A 390 -14.27 1.07 -9.07
N VAL A 391 -14.91 -0.07 -8.77
CA VAL A 391 -16.27 -0.11 -8.19
C VAL A 391 -16.31 0.65 -6.86
N VAL A 392 -15.33 0.41 -5.97
CA VAL A 392 -15.26 1.05 -4.65
C VAL A 392 -15.01 2.55 -4.75
N CYS A 393 -14.12 2.99 -5.64
CA CYS A 393 -13.76 4.41 -5.75
C CYS A 393 -14.79 5.25 -6.50
N PHE A 394 -15.52 4.67 -7.47
CA PHE A 394 -16.33 5.44 -8.40
C PHE A 394 -17.81 5.06 -8.41
N ILE A 395 -18.17 3.80 -8.15
CA ILE A 395 -19.56 3.36 -8.25
C ILE A 395 -20.26 3.41 -6.89
N ILE A 396 -19.63 2.86 -5.85
CA ILE A 396 -20.26 2.80 -4.51
C ILE A 396 -20.62 4.18 -3.96
N PRO A 397 -19.77 5.23 -4.07
CA PRO A 397 -20.13 6.57 -3.62
C PRO A 397 -21.37 7.14 -4.30
N ILE A 398 -21.60 6.77 -5.58
CA ILE A 398 -22.78 7.22 -6.34
C ILE A 398 -24.03 6.46 -5.89
N VAL A 399 -23.92 5.13 -5.71
CA VAL A 399 -25.07 4.26 -5.39
C VAL A 399 -25.58 4.51 -3.97
N PHE A 400 -24.68 4.68 -3.03
CA PHE A 400 -25.03 4.86 -1.63
C PHE A 400 -25.32 6.29 -1.24
N LYS A 401 -25.35 7.23 -2.22
CA LYS A 401 -25.57 8.67 -1.98
C LYS A 401 -25.28 8.95 -0.51
N VAL A 402 -24.03 9.16 -0.17
CA VAL A 402 -23.68 9.36 1.25
C VAL A 402 -24.33 10.69 1.64
N ASP A 403 -25.56 10.57 2.13
CA ASP A 403 -26.32 11.70 2.70
C ASP A 403 -25.68 12.13 4.02
#